data_58d1ecd694062f6627ee41521d78c546
#
_entry.id   58d1ecd694062f6627ee41521d78c546
#
_cell.length_a   1.000
_cell.length_b   1.000
_cell.length_c   1.000
_cell.angle_alpha   90.00
_cell.angle_beta   90.00
_cell.angle_gamma   90.00
#
_symmetry.space_group_name_H-M   'P 1'
#
loop_
_entity.id
_entity.type
_entity.pdbx_description
1 polymer ?
#
loop_
_entity_poly.entity_id
_entity_poly.type
_entity_poly.pdbx_seq_one_letter_code
_entity_poly.pdbx_strand_id
1 'polypeptide(L)'
;ASDVYKRQVIMGAVMGVSSVLSRTAPPVPEELAPDASPARILTGYELPPALEGARWITMWRFDWLWVAIIAFLTLWYLRSVWQLRRRGDRWPVLRTVAWLAGLAVLLWATSGSPAVYGRVLFSAHMVGHMTLTMLSPVFLVLGAPITLALRALPSRTDGTRGPREWILWIVHSPWGRFITN
;
A
#
# COMPACT_ATOMS: atom_id res chain seq x y z
N ALA A 1 27.43 -18.74 -11.75
CA ALA A 1 28.02 -17.57 -12.47
C ALA A 1 26.93 -16.76 -13.21
N SER A 2 26.00 -17.41 -13.91
CA SER A 2 24.97 -16.73 -14.73
C SER A 2 24.04 -15.79 -13.93
N ASP A 3 23.70 -16.13 -12.69
CA ASP A 3 22.75 -15.34 -11.88
C ASP A 3 23.38 -14.07 -11.29
N VAL A 4 24.68 -14.07 -11.06
CA VAL A 4 25.41 -12.87 -10.60
C VAL A 4 25.43 -11.81 -11.72
N TYR A 5 25.71 -12.22 -12.96
CA TYR A 5 25.67 -11.30 -14.10
C TYR A 5 24.27 -10.70 -14.35
N LYS A 6 23.21 -11.50 -14.24
CA LYS A 6 21.84 -11.01 -14.38
C LYS A 6 21.51 -9.96 -13.32
N ARG A 7 21.91 -10.19 -12.06
CA ARG A 7 21.72 -9.21 -10.97
C ARG A 7 22.52 -7.94 -11.22
N GLN A 8 23.76 -8.05 -11.66
CA GLN A 8 24.60 -6.89 -11.99
C GLN A 8 24.03 -6.07 -13.14
N VAL A 9 23.53 -6.72 -14.21
CA VAL A 9 22.87 -6.04 -15.32
C VAL A 9 21.62 -5.29 -14.87
N ILE A 10 20.79 -5.93 -14.04
CA ILE A 10 19.58 -5.27 -13.50
C ILE A 10 19.96 -4.08 -12.61
N MET A 11 20.93 -4.25 -11.72
CA MET A 11 21.40 -3.14 -10.86
C MET A 11 22.00 -2.00 -11.70
N GLY A 12 22.78 -2.32 -12.71
CA GLY A 12 23.33 -1.33 -13.65
C GLY A 12 22.24 -0.59 -14.42
N ALA A 13 21.22 -1.30 -14.88
CA ALA A 13 20.07 -0.69 -15.55
C ALA A 13 19.28 0.23 -14.62
N VAL A 14 19.02 -0.19 -13.38
CA VAL A 14 18.34 0.64 -12.36
C VAL A 14 19.14 1.89 -12.04
N MET A 15 20.45 1.78 -11.84
CA MET A 15 21.33 2.93 -11.62
C MET A 15 21.36 3.86 -12.84
N GLY A 16 21.41 3.31 -14.06
CA GLY A 16 21.36 4.07 -15.30
C GLY A 16 20.06 4.87 -15.43
N VAL A 17 18.92 4.23 -15.21
CA VAL A 17 17.62 4.90 -15.27
C VAL A 17 17.50 5.97 -14.18
N SER A 18 17.94 5.69 -12.95
CA SER A 18 17.95 6.67 -11.85
C SER A 18 18.82 7.89 -12.18
N SER A 19 19.98 7.66 -12.80
CA SER A 19 20.89 8.76 -13.21
C SER A 19 20.30 9.61 -14.33
N VAL A 20 19.58 9.02 -15.28
CA VAL A 20 18.86 9.75 -16.32
C VAL A 20 17.71 10.55 -15.73
N LEU A 21 16.92 9.94 -14.85
CA LEU A 21 15.82 10.62 -14.17
C LEU A 21 16.29 11.80 -13.32
N SER A 22 17.44 11.66 -12.64
CA SER A 22 18.00 12.76 -11.85
C SER A 22 18.50 13.95 -12.69
N ARG A 23 18.77 13.75 -13.98
CA ARG A 23 19.19 14.79 -14.92
C ARG A 23 18.04 15.36 -15.76
N THR A 24 16.84 14.77 -15.72
CA THR A 24 15.67 15.37 -16.35
C THR A 24 15.31 16.64 -15.55
N ALA A 25 15.21 17.77 -16.28
CA ALA A 25 14.76 19.01 -15.64
C ALA A 25 13.40 18.76 -14.96
N PRO A 26 13.21 19.29 -13.74
CA PRO A 26 11.90 19.22 -13.12
C PRO A 26 10.88 19.87 -14.05
N PRO A 27 9.61 19.39 -14.07
CA PRO A 27 8.56 20.06 -14.81
C PRO A 27 8.57 21.55 -14.45
N VAL A 28 8.40 22.40 -15.47
CA VAL A 28 8.49 23.85 -15.37
C VAL A 28 7.82 24.28 -14.06
N PRO A 29 8.49 25.06 -13.19
CA PRO A 29 7.88 25.53 -11.98
C PRO A 29 6.60 26.26 -12.36
N GLU A 30 5.46 25.88 -11.78
CA GLU A 30 4.28 26.75 -11.81
C GLU A 30 4.77 28.14 -11.42
N GLU A 31 4.50 29.15 -12.23
CA GLU A 31 4.86 30.53 -11.90
C GLU A 31 4.36 30.77 -10.48
N LEU A 32 5.33 30.83 -9.56
CA LEU A 32 5.01 31.04 -8.15
C LEU A 32 4.29 32.38 -8.08
N ALA A 33 3.06 32.37 -7.60
CA ALA A 33 2.34 33.62 -7.35
C ALA A 33 3.26 34.54 -6.53
N PRO A 34 3.30 35.85 -6.82
CA PRO A 34 4.17 36.81 -6.11
C PRO A 34 4.07 36.74 -4.58
N ASP A 35 2.94 36.22 -4.08
CA ASP A 35 2.62 36.07 -2.65
C ASP A 35 2.81 34.63 -2.12
N ALA A 36 3.52 33.76 -2.85
CA ALA A 36 3.72 32.38 -2.40
C ALA A 36 4.50 32.34 -1.09
N SER A 37 3.94 31.63 -0.09
CA SER A 37 4.61 31.45 1.20
C SER A 37 5.92 30.66 1.03
N PRO A 38 6.94 30.87 1.89
CA PRO A 38 8.18 30.06 1.86
C PRO A 38 7.89 28.55 1.95
N ALA A 39 6.86 28.15 2.68
CA ALA A 39 6.44 26.77 2.79
C ALA A 39 5.96 26.21 1.45
N ARG A 40 5.17 26.97 0.68
CA ARG A 40 4.68 26.59 -0.65
C ARG A 40 5.83 26.45 -1.64
N ILE A 41 6.82 27.33 -1.58
CA ILE A 41 8.02 27.25 -2.41
C ILE A 41 8.81 25.96 -2.15
N LEU A 42 8.96 25.59 -0.87
CA LEU A 42 9.77 24.45 -0.46
C LEU A 42 9.02 23.09 -0.56
N THR A 43 7.74 23.06 -0.24
CA THR A 43 6.97 21.82 -0.08
C THR A 43 5.92 21.60 -1.17
N GLY A 44 5.65 22.65 -1.97
CA GLY A 44 4.61 22.63 -3.00
C GLY A 44 3.18 22.86 -2.48
N TYR A 45 3.01 23.16 -1.17
CA TYR A 45 1.70 23.50 -0.59
C TYR A 45 1.81 24.40 0.64
N GLU A 46 0.70 25.03 0.99
CA GLU A 46 0.63 25.92 2.14
C GLU A 46 0.88 25.16 3.45
N LEU A 47 1.52 25.85 4.42
CA LEU A 47 1.81 25.26 5.72
C LEU A 47 0.49 24.91 6.44
N PRO A 48 0.26 23.65 6.82
CA PRO A 48 -0.92 23.31 7.60
C PRO A 48 -0.84 23.96 9.00
N PRO A 49 -1.96 24.20 9.67
CA PRO A 49 -1.98 24.75 11.03
C PRO A 49 -1.22 23.83 11.97
N ALA A 50 -0.64 24.38 13.06
CA ALA A 50 0.20 23.66 14.02
C ALA A 50 -0.44 22.32 14.44
N LEU A 51 0.37 21.25 14.49
CA LEU A 51 -0.11 19.91 14.82
C LEU A 51 -0.38 19.80 16.33
N GLU A 52 -1.64 19.89 16.70
CA GLU A 52 -2.11 19.82 18.10
C GLU A 52 -3.16 18.72 18.27
N GLY A 53 -3.13 18.03 19.40
CA GLY A 53 -4.14 17.11 19.91
C GLY A 53 -5.11 16.47 18.90
N ALA A 54 -6.28 17.05 18.73
CA ALA A 54 -7.32 16.54 17.84
C ALA A 54 -6.94 16.54 16.35
N ARG A 55 -6.00 17.38 15.92
CA ARG A 55 -5.59 17.46 14.51
C ARG A 55 -4.90 16.19 14.00
N TRP A 56 -4.41 15.35 14.89
CA TRP A 56 -3.95 14.00 14.52
C TRP A 56 -5.03 13.13 13.87
N ILE A 57 -6.29 13.41 14.12
CA ILE A 57 -7.43 12.63 13.63
C ILE A 57 -8.27 13.43 12.64
N THR A 58 -8.36 14.75 12.80
CA THR A 58 -9.28 15.59 12.03
C THR A 58 -8.71 16.09 10.71
N MET A 59 -7.38 16.12 10.55
CA MET A 59 -6.75 16.60 9.31
C MET A 59 -6.65 15.48 8.30
N TRP A 60 -7.29 15.69 7.14
CA TRP A 60 -7.34 14.73 6.05
C TRP A 60 -7.00 15.39 4.71
N ARG A 61 -6.22 14.68 3.90
CA ARG A 61 -5.93 15.01 2.52
C ARG A 61 -6.03 13.74 1.71
N PHE A 62 -7.17 13.51 1.09
CA PHE A 62 -7.44 12.27 0.37
C PHE A 62 -6.54 12.13 -0.86
N ASP A 63 -5.75 11.07 -0.88
CA ASP A 63 -5.10 10.56 -2.07
C ASP A 63 -6.06 9.56 -2.74
N TRP A 64 -6.70 9.99 -3.83
CA TRP A 64 -7.74 9.23 -4.51
C TRP A 64 -7.26 7.88 -5.02
N LEU A 65 -5.97 7.72 -5.35
CA LEU A 65 -5.40 6.44 -5.74
C LEU A 65 -5.46 5.45 -4.56
N TRP A 66 -4.99 5.85 -3.40
CA TRP A 66 -5.03 5.01 -2.20
C TRP A 66 -6.46 4.75 -1.73
N VAL A 67 -7.32 5.73 -1.80
CA VAL A 67 -8.75 5.57 -1.48
C VAL A 67 -9.39 4.52 -2.40
N ALA A 68 -9.13 4.57 -3.71
CA ALA A 68 -9.65 3.60 -4.67
C ALA A 68 -9.11 2.18 -4.40
N ILE A 69 -7.80 2.04 -4.12
CA ILE A 69 -7.18 0.75 -3.78
C ILE A 69 -7.81 0.17 -2.51
N ILE A 70 -7.94 0.98 -1.45
CA ILE A 70 -8.52 0.55 -0.17
C ILE A 70 -9.99 0.17 -0.33
N ALA A 71 -10.77 0.95 -1.07
CA ALA A 71 -12.15 0.62 -1.38
C ALA A 71 -12.27 -0.70 -2.15
N PHE A 72 -11.45 -0.89 -3.18
CA PHE A 72 -11.39 -2.15 -3.94
C PHE A 72 -11.05 -3.34 -3.04
N LEU A 73 -10.01 -3.24 -2.22
CA LEU A 73 -9.58 -4.32 -1.31
C LEU A 73 -10.65 -4.63 -0.26
N THR A 74 -11.33 -3.60 0.26
CA THR A 74 -12.46 -3.75 1.19
C THR A 74 -13.60 -4.51 0.55
N LEU A 75 -14.06 -4.07 -0.61
CA LEU A 75 -15.17 -4.68 -1.33
C LEU A 75 -14.85 -6.12 -1.75
N TRP A 76 -13.66 -6.34 -2.27
CA TRP A 76 -13.20 -7.68 -2.65
C TRP A 76 -13.19 -8.63 -1.46
N TYR A 77 -12.64 -8.20 -0.32
CA TYR A 77 -12.57 -9.03 0.89
C TYR A 77 -13.95 -9.35 1.45
N LEU A 78 -14.80 -8.33 1.59
CA LEU A 78 -16.16 -8.51 2.12
C LEU A 78 -17.01 -9.39 1.19
N ARG A 79 -16.89 -9.21 -0.14
CA ARG A 79 -17.55 -10.08 -1.13
C ARG A 79 -17.07 -11.53 -1.00
N SER A 80 -15.77 -11.75 -0.82
CA SER A 80 -15.21 -13.09 -0.65
C SER A 80 -15.70 -13.75 0.64
N VAL A 81 -15.75 -13.03 1.75
CA VAL A 81 -16.33 -13.53 3.01
C VAL A 81 -17.81 -13.86 2.87
N TRP A 82 -18.56 -13.00 2.19
CA TRP A 82 -19.99 -13.22 1.93
C TRP A 82 -20.23 -14.46 1.07
N GLN A 83 -19.46 -14.66 0.00
CA GLN A 83 -19.52 -15.87 -0.83
C GLN A 83 -19.22 -17.13 -0.02
N LEU A 84 -18.23 -17.10 0.85
CA LEU A 84 -17.86 -18.20 1.73
C LEU A 84 -19.02 -18.56 2.67
N ARG A 85 -19.59 -17.56 3.33
CA ARG A 85 -20.74 -17.75 4.23
C ARG A 85 -21.97 -18.31 3.51
N ARG A 86 -22.22 -17.86 2.26
CA ARG A 86 -23.33 -18.42 1.44
C ARG A 86 -23.15 -19.90 1.09
N ARG A 87 -21.90 -20.38 1.04
CA ARG A 87 -21.58 -21.80 0.82
C ARG A 87 -21.65 -22.64 2.11
N GLY A 88 -21.98 -22.01 3.26
CA GLY A 88 -22.01 -22.67 4.56
C GLY A 88 -20.66 -22.74 5.28
N ASP A 89 -19.61 -22.19 4.70
CA ASP A 89 -18.26 -22.17 5.28
C ASP A 89 -18.17 -21.13 6.40
N ARG A 90 -17.52 -21.51 7.51
CA ARG A 90 -17.27 -20.60 8.62
C ARG A 90 -15.98 -19.79 8.37
N TRP A 91 -16.09 -18.46 8.44
CA TRP A 91 -14.97 -17.56 8.44
C TRP A 91 -14.88 -16.79 9.78
N PRO A 92 -13.72 -16.80 10.47
CA PRO A 92 -13.59 -16.11 11.75
C PRO A 92 -13.79 -14.59 11.60
N VAL A 93 -14.67 -14.02 12.40
CA VAL A 93 -14.97 -12.58 12.38
C VAL A 93 -13.72 -11.75 12.72
N LEU A 94 -12.88 -12.25 13.62
CA LEU A 94 -11.65 -11.57 14.03
C LEU A 94 -10.71 -11.29 12.86
N ARG A 95 -10.62 -12.18 11.87
CA ARG A 95 -9.82 -11.95 10.65
C ARG A 95 -10.40 -10.83 9.79
N THR A 96 -11.72 -10.74 9.70
CA THR A 96 -12.38 -9.64 8.99
C THR A 96 -12.14 -8.31 9.70
N VAL A 97 -12.23 -8.28 11.04
CA VAL A 97 -11.95 -7.08 11.82
C VAL A 97 -10.49 -6.67 11.68
N ALA A 98 -9.55 -7.61 11.75
CA ALA A 98 -8.13 -7.33 11.55
C ALA A 98 -7.87 -6.74 10.15
N TRP A 99 -8.46 -7.31 9.09
CA TRP A 99 -8.34 -6.78 7.73
C TRP A 99 -8.85 -5.34 7.61
N LEU A 100 -10.05 -5.07 8.11
CA LEU A 100 -10.64 -3.74 8.08
C LEU A 100 -9.84 -2.73 8.91
N ALA A 101 -9.34 -3.15 10.08
CA ALA A 101 -8.45 -2.34 10.90
C ALA A 101 -7.15 -1.99 10.15
N GLY A 102 -6.53 -2.97 9.48
CA GLY A 102 -5.35 -2.75 8.66
C GLY A 102 -5.59 -1.74 7.53
N LEU A 103 -6.72 -1.85 6.84
CA LEU A 103 -7.11 -0.90 5.79
C LEU A 103 -7.44 0.49 6.35
N ALA A 104 -8.07 0.59 7.53
CA ALA A 104 -8.33 1.86 8.19
C ALA A 104 -7.02 2.56 8.61
N VAL A 105 -6.07 1.80 9.16
CA VAL A 105 -4.72 2.28 9.49
C VAL A 105 -3.97 2.73 8.23
N LEU A 106 -4.07 1.96 7.15
CA LEU A 106 -3.48 2.32 5.85
C LEU A 106 -4.08 3.64 5.33
N LEU A 107 -5.40 3.78 5.38
CA LEU A 107 -6.08 5.01 4.97
C LEU A 107 -5.64 6.21 5.79
N TRP A 108 -5.53 6.06 7.10
CA TRP A 108 -5.06 7.13 7.97
C TRP A 108 -3.61 7.53 7.67
N ALA A 109 -2.73 6.56 7.44
CA ALA A 109 -1.33 6.85 7.14
C ALA A 109 -1.13 7.51 5.76
N THR A 110 -1.96 7.15 4.75
CA THR A 110 -1.83 7.65 3.37
C THR A 110 -2.65 8.91 3.09
N SER A 111 -3.70 9.17 3.85
CA SER A 111 -4.62 10.29 3.61
C SER A 111 -4.91 11.14 4.84
N GLY A 112 -4.51 10.69 6.03
CA GLY A 112 -4.71 11.42 7.29
C GLY A 112 -3.56 12.34 7.64
N SER A 113 -3.45 12.67 8.92
CA SER A 113 -2.44 13.61 9.44
C SER A 113 -1.00 13.27 9.08
N PRO A 114 -0.54 12.00 9.06
CA PRO A 114 0.82 11.70 8.64
C PRO A 114 1.09 12.11 7.18
N ALA A 115 0.10 11.99 6.30
CA ALA A 115 0.22 12.42 4.90
C ALA A 115 0.22 13.96 4.77
N VAL A 116 -0.53 14.67 5.61
CA VAL A 116 -0.62 16.14 5.62
C VAL A 116 0.66 16.75 6.16
N TYR A 117 1.12 16.30 7.32
CA TYR A 117 2.23 16.89 8.06
C TYR A 117 3.59 16.27 7.73
N GLY A 118 3.63 15.08 7.14
CA GLY A 118 4.87 14.36 6.89
C GLY A 118 5.87 15.05 5.96
N ARG A 119 5.43 16.08 5.21
CA ARG A 119 6.33 16.90 4.38
C ARG A 119 6.95 18.07 5.13
N VAL A 120 6.38 18.47 6.25
CA VAL A 120 6.81 19.64 7.05
C VAL A 120 7.32 19.27 8.42
N LEU A 121 6.88 18.15 8.99
CA LEU A 121 7.30 17.66 10.30
C LEU A 121 7.92 16.27 10.18
N PHE A 122 9.18 16.16 10.54
CA PHE A 122 9.90 14.88 10.56
C PHE A 122 9.24 13.84 11.47
N SER A 123 8.73 14.26 12.62
CA SER A 123 8.01 13.38 13.55
C SER A 123 6.76 12.76 12.93
N ALA A 124 5.95 13.55 12.21
CA ALA A 124 4.77 13.05 11.50
C ALA A 124 5.16 12.12 10.34
N HIS A 125 6.25 12.42 9.63
CA HIS A 125 6.81 11.53 8.61
C HIS A 125 7.20 10.18 9.20
N MET A 126 7.91 10.17 10.33
CA MET A 126 8.32 8.92 11.00
C MET A 126 7.13 8.12 11.52
N VAL A 127 6.11 8.77 12.07
CA VAL A 127 4.87 8.09 12.49
C VAL A 127 4.19 7.43 11.28
N GLY A 128 4.05 8.15 10.16
CA GLY A 128 3.51 7.60 8.92
C GLY A 128 4.31 6.41 8.41
N HIS A 129 5.64 6.55 8.37
CA HIS A 129 6.56 5.50 7.93
C HIS A 129 6.44 4.23 8.78
N MET A 130 6.51 4.35 10.11
CA MET A 130 6.38 3.22 11.01
C MET A 130 5.00 2.56 10.94
N THR A 131 3.96 3.37 10.78
CA THR A 131 2.59 2.86 10.61
C THR A 131 2.46 2.03 9.32
N LEU A 132 3.03 2.51 8.21
CA LEU A 132 2.98 1.81 6.93
C LEU A 132 3.85 0.55 6.90
N THR A 133 5.02 0.57 7.53
CA THR A 133 5.98 -0.53 7.45
C THR A 133 5.74 -1.62 8.49
N MET A 134 5.16 -1.28 9.64
CA MET A 134 4.95 -2.22 10.73
C MET A 134 3.48 -2.45 11.06
N LEU A 135 2.73 -1.41 11.37
CA LEU A 135 1.39 -1.57 11.93
C LEU A 135 0.38 -2.08 10.90
N SER A 136 0.31 -1.43 9.74
CA SER A 136 -0.64 -1.81 8.68
C SER A 136 -0.41 -3.24 8.17
N PRO A 137 0.82 -3.68 7.83
CA PRO A 137 1.07 -5.05 7.35
C PRO A 137 0.71 -6.12 8.36
N VAL A 138 0.95 -5.90 9.66
CA VAL A 138 0.58 -6.85 10.71
C VAL A 138 -0.92 -7.14 10.69
N PHE A 139 -1.76 -6.11 10.68
CA PHE A 139 -3.21 -6.28 10.62
C PHE A 139 -3.68 -6.92 9.30
N LEU A 140 -3.08 -6.53 8.17
CA LEU A 140 -3.41 -7.11 6.87
C LEU A 140 -3.05 -8.61 6.79
N VAL A 141 -1.91 -9.01 7.35
CA VAL A 141 -1.52 -10.44 7.41
C VAL A 141 -2.46 -11.22 8.33
N LEU A 142 -2.80 -10.68 9.50
CA LEU A 142 -3.78 -11.29 10.42
C LEU A 142 -5.15 -11.49 9.76
N GLY A 143 -5.53 -10.64 8.82
CA GLY A 143 -6.73 -10.80 7.98
C GLY A 143 -6.71 -12.04 7.07
N ALA A 144 -5.55 -12.68 6.87
CA ALA A 144 -5.34 -13.87 6.05
C ALA A 144 -5.99 -13.79 4.64
N PRO A 145 -5.70 -12.75 3.84
CA PRO A 145 -6.36 -12.54 2.54
C PRO A 145 -6.07 -13.65 1.54
N ILE A 146 -4.87 -14.22 1.54
CA ILE A 146 -4.48 -15.32 0.65
C ILE A 146 -5.31 -16.56 0.95
N THR A 147 -5.48 -16.89 2.24
CA THR A 147 -6.32 -18.02 2.66
C THR A 147 -7.77 -17.81 2.24
N LEU A 148 -8.28 -16.58 2.39
CA LEU A 148 -9.62 -16.20 1.96
C LEU A 148 -9.77 -16.37 0.43
N ALA A 149 -8.82 -15.85 -0.34
CA ALA A 149 -8.82 -15.96 -1.80
C ALA A 149 -8.85 -17.42 -2.27
N LEU A 150 -7.99 -18.27 -1.68
CA LEU A 150 -7.93 -19.70 -2.03
C LEU A 150 -9.20 -20.46 -1.68
N ARG A 151 -9.93 -20.06 -0.63
CA ARG A 151 -11.20 -20.66 -0.23
C ARG A 151 -12.40 -20.12 -1.03
N ALA A 152 -12.38 -18.83 -1.36
CA ALA A 152 -13.46 -18.17 -2.09
C ALA A 152 -13.46 -18.52 -3.58
N LEU A 153 -12.29 -18.71 -4.19
CA LEU A 153 -12.15 -19.01 -5.61
C LEU A 153 -12.45 -20.50 -5.87
N PRO A 154 -13.34 -20.83 -6.81
CA PRO A 154 -13.60 -22.22 -7.21
C PRO A 154 -12.37 -22.82 -7.88
N SER A 155 -12.09 -24.10 -7.58
CA SER A 155 -11.10 -24.86 -8.36
C SER A 155 -11.66 -25.16 -9.75
N ARG A 156 -10.87 -24.91 -10.79
CA ARG A 156 -11.23 -25.31 -12.15
C ARG A 156 -10.78 -26.75 -12.41
N THR A 157 -11.67 -27.52 -13.00
CA THR A 157 -11.40 -28.92 -13.39
C THR A 157 -11.15 -29.08 -14.89
N ASP A 158 -11.22 -27.96 -15.63
CA ASP A 158 -11.14 -27.93 -17.10
C ASP A 158 -9.70 -27.80 -17.66
N GLY A 159 -8.67 -27.99 -16.83
CA GLY A 159 -7.26 -27.92 -17.23
C GLY A 159 -6.75 -26.51 -17.52
N THR A 160 -7.58 -25.48 -17.45
CA THR A 160 -7.17 -24.09 -17.63
C THR A 160 -6.71 -23.48 -16.29
N ARG A 161 -5.65 -22.63 -16.33
CA ARG A 161 -5.15 -21.96 -15.14
C ARG A 161 -6.06 -20.79 -14.76
N GLY A 162 -6.83 -20.96 -13.69
CA GLY A 162 -7.65 -19.92 -13.10
C GLY A 162 -6.86 -19.05 -12.09
N PRO A 163 -7.49 -18.01 -11.51
CA PRO A 163 -6.86 -17.15 -10.51
C PRO A 163 -6.36 -17.91 -9.28
N ARG A 164 -7.03 -18.99 -8.87
CA ARG A 164 -6.61 -19.85 -7.76
C ARG A 164 -5.30 -20.57 -8.06
N GLU A 165 -5.18 -21.14 -9.26
CA GLU A 165 -3.99 -21.86 -9.72
C GLU A 165 -2.79 -20.93 -9.85
N TRP A 166 -3.00 -19.69 -10.26
CA TRP A 166 -1.96 -18.66 -10.28
C TRP A 166 -1.47 -18.32 -8.87
N ILE A 167 -2.38 -18.14 -7.90
CA ILE A 167 -2.00 -17.89 -6.49
C ILE A 167 -1.20 -19.06 -5.94
N LEU A 168 -1.67 -20.30 -6.17
CA LEU A 168 -0.95 -21.50 -5.74
C LEU A 168 0.41 -21.64 -6.41
N TRP A 169 0.51 -21.30 -7.69
CA TRP A 169 1.78 -21.32 -8.41
C TRP A 169 2.78 -20.29 -7.84
N ILE A 170 2.33 -19.08 -7.51
CA ILE A 170 3.17 -18.05 -6.88
C ILE A 170 3.63 -18.50 -5.49
N VAL A 171 2.71 -19.01 -4.65
CA VAL A 171 3.01 -19.46 -3.28
C VAL A 171 3.97 -20.66 -3.28
N HIS A 172 3.82 -21.61 -4.21
CA HIS A 172 4.67 -22.79 -4.32
C HIS A 172 5.88 -22.59 -5.24
N SER A 173 6.06 -21.40 -5.80
CA SER A 173 7.22 -21.09 -6.62
C SER A 173 8.51 -21.15 -5.80
N PRO A 174 9.69 -21.36 -6.43
CA PRO A 174 10.97 -21.29 -5.72
C PRO A 174 11.17 -19.98 -4.95
N TRP A 175 10.60 -18.88 -5.46
CA TRP A 175 10.58 -17.57 -4.82
C TRP A 175 9.67 -17.54 -3.56
N GLY A 176 8.50 -18.14 -3.63
CA GLY A 176 7.62 -18.27 -2.48
C GLY A 176 8.27 -19.05 -1.36
N ARG A 177 8.92 -20.17 -1.66
CA ARG A 177 9.67 -20.98 -0.68
C ARG A 177 10.87 -20.23 -0.09
N PHE A 178 11.57 -19.42 -0.89
CA PHE A 178 12.71 -18.62 -0.40
C PHE A 178 12.30 -17.53 0.58
N ILE A 179 11.09 -16.96 0.42
CA ILE A 179 10.58 -15.89 1.30
C ILE A 179 9.98 -16.47 2.59
N THR A 180 9.48 -17.71 2.56
CA THR A 180 8.82 -18.37 3.71
C THR A 180 9.77 -19.23 4.55
N ASN A 181 11.02 -19.39 4.16
CA ASN A 181 12.08 -20.10 4.87
C ASN A 181 13.07 -19.08 5.45
#